data_5cde97f9f4ef66b091658b0798a163cd
#
_entry.id   5cde97f9f4ef66b091658b0798a163cd
#
_cell.length_a   1.000
_cell.length_b   1.000
_cell.length_c   1.000
_cell.angle_alpha   90.00
_cell.angle_beta   90.00
_cell.angle_gamma   90.00
#
_symmetry.space_group_name_H-M   'P 1'
#
loop_
_entity.id
_entity.type
_entity.pdbx_description
1 polymer ?
#
loop_
_entity_poly.entity_id
_entity_poly.type
_entity_poly.pdbx_seq_one_letter_code
_entity_poly.pdbx_strand_id
1 'polypeptide(L)'
;MAFEIQHKDDIQTRMKEQYKKEAGQTVIEGGLARNAINANSLEFENTYLEMNMMIEAVFIDTSWGTYLTMKCSEHGVDRKPATYAIGEVTFTGEKNRVIPAGTIVAVPGGNTYTTDEEANTGDEGEATVAITCTQTGAGGNVAAEMITYIPIAVSGIKEVTNAEETHEGYDEESDDELKQRFGIFIRTPATSSNKYHYYNWAMEITGVGDCRVIPRWAGRGTVKVMIVDSNGNKASDDLIQAVFDHIEENRAIGADVTVISPDVVEVTLAVSVLGTLNTELLINEITAHILKKGLDLRYLSEEQVVGMIMSQSSVEDCDNLTLNGQKKIYIGAEEIIRIKEVVLNEYIP
;
A
#
# COMPACT_ATOMS: atom_id res chain seq x y z
N MET A 1 -29.51 -11.13 15.80
CA MET A 1 -29.44 -10.59 17.18
C MET A 1 -28.00 -10.11 17.35
N ALA A 2 -27.79 -8.85 17.65
CA ALA A 2 -26.47 -8.38 18.02
C ALA A 2 -26.08 -9.01 19.37
N PHE A 3 -24.83 -9.47 19.48
CA PHE A 3 -24.29 -9.94 20.74
C PHE A 3 -24.13 -8.71 21.66
N GLU A 4 -24.75 -8.73 22.83
CA GLU A 4 -24.72 -7.61 23.77
C GLU A 4 -23.64 -7.86 24.82
N ILE A 5 -22.65 -6.97 24.85
CA ILE A 5 -21.55 -7.03 25.83
C ILE A 5 -22.14 -6.77 27.20
N GLN A 6 -21.88 -7.67 28.15
CA GLN A 6 -22.30 -7.52 29.54
C GLN A 6 -21.17 -6.86 30.33
N HIS A 7 -21.46 -5.69 30.90
CA HIS A 7 -20.51 -4.95 31.72
C HIS A 7 -20.48 -5.46 33.16
N LYS A 8 -19.35 -5.24 33.82
CA LYS A 8 -19.09 -5.65 35.20
C LYS A 8 -20.23 -5.31 36.14
N ASP A 9 -20.77 -4.10 36.06
CA ASP A 9 -21.81 -3.62 36.99
C ASP A 9 -23.13 -4.36 36.81
N ASP A 10 -23.51 -4.70 35.57
CA ASP A 10 -24.71 -5.48 35.30
C ASP A 10 -24.54 -6.92 35.78
N ILE A 11 -23.36 -7.50 35.56
CA ILE A 11 -23.00 -8.83 36.04
C ILE A 11 -23.02 -8.88 37.56
N GLN A 12 -22.42 -7.88 38.22
CA GLN A 12 -22.48 -7.79 39.71
C GLN A 12 -23.89 -7.69 40.20
N THR A 13 -24.72 -6.90 39.57
CA THR A 13 -26.13 -6.73 39.98
C THR A 13 -26.87 -8.05 39.90
N ARG A 14 -26.77 -8.75 38.80
CA ARG A 14 -27.35 -10.08 38.58
C ARG A 14 -26.84 -11.09 39.62
N MET A 15 -25.52 -11.13 39.84
CA MET A 15 -24.91 -12.04 40.82
C MET A 15 -25.36 -11.78 42.26
N LYS A 16 -25.49 -10.51 42.66
CA LYS A 16 -26.00 -10.11 43.98
C LYS A 16 -27.47 -10.50 44.15
N GLU A 17 -28.28 -10.28 43.12
CA GLU A 17 -29.69 -10.69 43.14
C GLU A 17 -29.83 -12.20 43.26
N GLN A 18 -29.05 -12.98 42.52
CA GLN A 18 -29.05 -14.40 42.62
C GLN A 18 -28.58 -14.90 43.99
N TYR A 19 -27.50 -14.32 44.53
CA TYR A 19 -27.03 -14.63 45.89
C TYR A 19 -28.11 -14.37 46.94
N LYS A 20 -28.80 -13.23 46.85
CA LYS A 20 -29.90 -12.91 47.75
C LYS A 20 -31.05 -13.91 47.67
N LYS A 21 -31.36 -14.37 46.47
CA LYS A 21 -32.41 -15.37 46.23
C LYS A 21 -32.05 -16.74 46.84
N GLU A 22 -30.81 -17.17 46.71
CA GLU A 22 -30.34 -18.47 47.19
C GLU A 22 -30.01 -18.50 48.69
N ALA A 23 -29.32 -17.45 49.19
CA ALA A 23 -28.85 -17.37 50.56
C ALA A 23 -29.84 -16.73 51.53
N GLY A 24 -30.92 -16.11 51.04
CA GLY A 24 -31.93 -15.42 51.86
C GLY A 24 -31.42 -14.13 52.49
N GLN A 25 -30.23 -13.66 52.17
CA GLN A 25 -29.60 -12.47 52.79
C GLN A 25 -28.85 -11.65 51.74
N THR A 26 -28.68 -10.36 52.01
CA THR A 26 -27.93 -9.46 51.11
C THR A 26 -26.43 -9.62 51.28
N VAL A 27 -25.69 -9.40 50.19
CA VAL A 27 -24.22 -9.38 50.22
C VAL A 27 -23.70 -8.25 51.09
N ILE A 28 -22.85 -8.60 52.05
CA ILE A 28 -22.24 -7.62 52.98
C ILE A 28 -21.00 -7.00 52.37
N GLU A 29 -20.86 -5.68 52.49
CA GLU A 29 -19.68 -4.93 52.04
C GLU A 29 -18.43 -5.45 52.75
N GLY A 30 -17.33 -5.72 52.01
CA GLY A 30 -16.09 -6.28 52.57
C GLY A 30 -16.16 -7.79 52.90
N GLY A 31 -17.32 -8.43 52.74
CA GLY A 31 -17.48 -9.86 52.97
C GLY A 31 -16.91 -10.73 51.82
N LEU A 32 -16.64 -12.00 52.13
CA LEU A 32 -16.11 -12.98 51.17
C LEU A 32 -16.95 -13.08 49.88
N ALA A 33 -18.29 -13.13 50.04
CA ALA A 33 -19.21 -13.19 48.90
C ALA A 33 -19.08 -11.94 47.99
N ARG A 34 -18.93 -10.75 48.58
CA ARG A 34 -18.72 -9.49 47.85
C ARG A 34 -17.44 -9.52 47.01
N ASN A 35 -16.33 -9.95 47.66
CA ASN A 35 -15.03 -10.02 47.00
C ASN A 35 -15.04 -11.06 45.85
N ALA A 36 -15.68 -12.21 46.07
CA ALA A 36 -15.83 -13.22 45.00
C ALA A 36 -16.68 -12.72 43.83
N ILE A 37 -17.81 -12.03 44.11
CA ILE A 37 -18.65 -11.43 43.05
C ILE A 37 -17.86 -10.38 42.29
N ASN A 38 -17.09 -9.51 42.95
CA ASN A 38 -16.29 -8.49 42.30
C ASN A 38 -15.21 -9.08 41.40
N ALA A 39 -14.49 -10.10 41.86
CA ALA A 39 -13.45 -10.78 41.06
C ALA A 39 -14.07 -11.53 39.85
N ASN A 40 -15.10 -12.34 40.10
CA ASN A 40 -15.73 -13.10 39.01
C ASN A 40 -16.43 -12.21 37.99
N SER A 41 -17.05 -11.08 38.43
CA SER A 41 -17.70 -10.17 37.47
C SER A 41 -16.71 -9.52 36.49
N LEU A 42 -15.47 -9.28 36.93
CA LEU A 42 -14.42 -8.79 36.04
C LEU A 42 -13.99 -9.84 35.04
N GLU A 43 -13.79 -11.08 35.47
CA GLU A 43 -13.44 -12.20 34.55
C GLU A 43 -14.55 -12.49 33.54
N PHE A 44 -15.83 -12.43 33.98
CA PHE A 44 -16.94 -12.56 33.05
C PHE A 44 -17.04 -11.39 32.07
N GLU A 45 -16.80 -10.14 32.48
CA GLU A 45 -16.74 -9.02 31.55
C GLU A 45 -15.66 -9.22 30.49
N ASN A 46 -14.44 -9.63 30.90
CA ASN A 46 -13.35 -9.96 29.97
C ASN A 46 -13.78 -11.09 29.02
N THR A 47 -14.43 -12.13 29.54
CA THR A 47 -14.96 -13.23 28.69
C THR A 47 -15.98 -12.73 27.67
N TYR A 48 -16.91 -11.85 28.04
CA TYR A 48 -17.88 -11.29 27.10
C TYR A 48 -17.20 -10.38 26.05
N LEU A 49 -16.17 -9.64 26.43
CA LEU A 49 -15.35 -8.85 25.49
C LEU A 49 -14.62 -9.75 24.48
N GLU A 50 -13.98 -10.82 24.97
CA GLU A 50 -13.31 -11.82 24.10
C GLU A 50 -14.31 -12.51 23.15
N MET A 51 -15.50 -12.88 23.65
CA MET A 51 -16.56 -13.44 22.80
C MET A 51 -17.02 -12.46 21.72
N ASN A 52 -17.12 -11.15 22.03
CA ASN A 52 -17.45 -10.14 21.04
C ASN A 52 -16.35 -10.03 19.98
N MET A 53 -15.08 -9.99 20.41
CA MET A 53 -13.94 -9.99 19.48
C MET A 53 -13.95 -11.24 18.56
N MET A 54 -14.30 -12.42 19.09
CA MET A 54 -14.44 -13.64 18.28
C MET A 54 -15.53 -13.47 17.21
N ILE A 55 -16.66 -12.85 17.55
CA ILE A 55 -17.73 -12.59 16.58
C ILE A 55 -17.28 -11.60 15.51
N GLU A 56 -16.59 -10.53 15.90
CA GLU A 56 -16.05 -9.56 14.96
C GLU A 56 -15.02 -10.20 14.01
N ALA A 57 -14.18 -11.11 14.51
CA ALA A 57 -13.20 -11.83 13.70
C ALA A 57 -13.82 -12.77 12.66
N VAL A 58 -15.07 -13.22 12.85
CA VAL A 58 -15.76 -14.16 11.93
C VAL A 58 -16.19 -13.48 10.63
N PHE A 59 -16.58 -12.20 10.69
CA PHE A 59 -17.13 -11.47 9.54
C PHE A 59 -16.04 -10.65 8.86
N ILE A 60 -15.93 -10.74 7.54
CA ILE A 60 -14.90 -10.05 6.75
C ILE A 60 -14.88 -8.54 7.02
N ASP A 61 -16.04 -7.90 7.09
CA ASP A 61 -16.14 -6.44 7.25
C ASP A 61 -15.57 -5.95 8.59
N THR A 62 -15.67 -6.77 9.65
CA THR A 62 -15.20 -6.45 11.00
C THR A 62 -13.91 -7.14 11.40
N SER A 63 -13.47 -8.17 10.67
CA SER A 63 -12.24 -8.92 10.92
C SER A 63 -10.99 -8.06 10.67
N TRP A 64 -9.87 -8.43 11.28
CA TRP A 64 -8.60 -7.70 11.20
C TRP A 64 -7.37 -8.61 11.26
N GLY A 65 -6.24 -8.12 10.78
CA GLY A 65 -4.92 -8.72 10.92
C GLY A 65 -4.89 -10.20 10.50
N THR A 66 -4.34 -11.04 11.37
CA THR A 66 -4.20 -12.48 11.12
C THR A 66 -5.54 -13.19 10.92
N TYR A 67 -6.59 -12.79 11.64
CA TYR A 67 -7.92 -13.40 11.49
C TYR A 67 -8.49 -13.14 10.10
N LEU A 68 -8.36 -11.91 9.60
CA LEU A 68 -8.75 -11.55 8.26
C LEU A 68 -7.95 -12.33 7.21
N THR A 69 -6.62 -12.42 7.39
CA THR A 69 -5.74 -13.18 6.50
C THR A 69 -6.17 -14.64 6.42
N MET A 70 -6.38 -15.31 7.57
CA MET A 70 -6.83 -16.69 7.61
C MET A 70 -8.18 -16.87 6.92
N LYS A 71 -9.11 -15.94 7.15
CA LYS A 71 -10.45 -15.97 6.55
C LYS A 71 -10.43 -15.83 5.04
N CYS A 72 -9.60 -14.97 4.49
CA CYS A 72 -9.44 -14.80 3.06
C CYS A 72 -8.74 -16.00 2.42
N SER A 73 -7.71 -16.56 3.10
CA SER A 73 -6.98 -17.73 2.65
C SER A 73 -7.84 -19.01 2.57
N GLU A 74 -8.87 -19.15 3.42
CA GLU A 74 -9.87 -20.22 3.30
C GLU A 74 -10.57 -20.26 1.91
N HIS A 75 -10.58 -19.11 1.23
CA HIS A 75 -11.18 -18.96 -0.09
C HIS A 75 -10.13 -18.86 -1.22
N GLY A 76 -8.85 -19.08 -0.92
CA GLY A 76 -7.75 -18.99 -1.89
C GLY A 76 -7.30 -17.56 -2.18
N VAL A 77 -7.61 -16.60 -1.31
CA VAL A 77 -7.17 -15.21 -1.42
C VAL A 77 -6.16 -14.93 -0.32
N ASP A 78 -4.88 -15.10 -0.62
CA ASP A 78 -3.80 -14.86 0.34
C ASP A 78 -3.43 -13.37 0.38
N ARG A 79 -3.02 -12.87 1.56
CA ARG A 79 -2.49 -11.52 1.73
C ARG A 79 -1.18 -11.38 0.98
N LYS A 80 -1.02 -10.31 0.22
CA LYS A 80 0.22 -9.99 -0.48
C LYS A 80 1.29 -9.58 0.54
N PRO A 81 2.46 -10.24 0.55
CA PRO A 81 3.55 -9.90 1.45
C PRO A 81 4.26 -8.62 1.01
N ALA A 82 4.97 -7.98 1.93
CA ALA A 82 5.91 -6.93 1.59
C ALA A 82 7.09 -7.49 0.78
N THR A 83 7.60 -6.69 -0.16
CA THR A 83 8.74 -7.04 -1.02
C THR A 83 9.93 -6.13 -0.78
N TYR A 84 11.11 -6.59 -1.20
CA TYR A 84 12.33 -5.79 -1.18
C TYR A 84 12.41 -4.90 -2.42
N ALA A 85 12.87 -3.67 -2.24
CA ALA A 85 13.23 -2.84 -3.39
C ALA A 85 14.54 -3.34 -4.01
N ILE A 86 14.59 -3.31 -5.33
CA ILE A 86 15.75 -3.69 -6.13
C ILE A 86 16.18 -2.53 -7.02
N GLY A 87 17.38 -2.58 -7.53
CA GLY A 87 17.94 -1.59 -8.45
C GLY A 87 19.38 -1.87 -8.78
N GLU A 88 20.06 -0.90 -9.34
CA GLU A 88 21.47 -0.98 -9.68
C GLU A 88 22.25 0.21 -9.12
N VAL A 89 23.49 -0.03 -8.74
CA VAL A 89 24.45 1.02 -8.37
C VAL A 89 25.72 0.90 -9.18
N THR A 90 26.29 2.04 -9.50
CA THR A 90 27.62 2.14 -10.14
C THR A 90 28.64 2.59 -9.10
N PHE A 91 29.63 1.76 -8.88
CA PHE A 91 30.80 2.08 -8.08
C PHE A 91 31.90 2.70 -8.94
N THR A 92 32.52 3.75 -8.46
CA THR A 92 33.64 4.42 -9.13
C THR A 92 34.87 4.40 -8.22
N GLY A 93 36.04 4.03 -8.79
CA GLY A 93 37.27 3.92 -8.01
C GLY A 93 38.52 3.62 -8.83
N GLU A 94 39.45 2.89 -8.24
CA GLU A 94 40.64 2.42 -8.91
C GLU A 94 40.30 1.27 -9.87
N LYS A 95 41.14 1.10 -10.90
CA LYS A 95 40.98 0.03 -11.90
C LYS A 95 41.17 -1.36 -11.28
N ASN A 96 40.46 -2.33 -11.81
CA ASN A 96 40.56 -3.74 -11.47
C ASN A 96 40.39 -4.02 -9.96
N ARG A 97 39.46 -3.32 -9.31
CA ARG A 97 39.06 -3.56 -7.92
C ARG A 97 37.86 -4.45 -7.83
N VAL A 98 37.92 -5.38 -6.90
CA VAL A 98 36.81 -6.30 -6.61
C VAL A 98 35.90 -5.68 -5.58
N ILE A 99 34.60 -5.67 -5.87
CA ILE A 99 33.50 -5.32 -4.97
C ILE A 99 32.82 -6.65 -4.60
N PRO A 100 32.97 -7.10 -3.35
CA PRO A 100 32.37 -8.38 -2.94
C PRO A 100 30.82 -8.33 -2.98
N ALA A 101 30.21 -9.48 -3.27
CA ALA A 101 28.78 -9.68 -3.02
C ALA A 101 28.45 -9.40 -1.55
N GLY A 102 27.29 -8.80 -1.26
CA GLY A 102 26.92 -8.38 0.09
C GLY A 102 27.58 -7.07 0.55
N THR A 103 28.24 -6.33 -0.35
CA THR A 103 28.75 -4.98 -0.02
C THR A 103 27.56 -4.07 0.31
N ILE A 104 27.65 -3.38 1.46
CA ILE A 104 26.57 -2.49 1.91
C ILE A 104 26.76 -1.09 1.32
N VAL A 105 25.71 -0.58 0.71
CA VAL A 105 25.56 0.82 0.27
C VAL A 105 24.31 1.43 0.89
N ALA A 106 24.23 2.74 0.99
CA ALA A 106 23.11 3.39 1.68
C ALA A 106 22.76 4.78 1.14
N VAL A 107 21.53 5.16 1.39
CA VAL A 107 21.12 6.57 1.37
C VAL A 107 21.63 7.20 2.67
N PRO A 108 22.26 8.38 2.65
CA PRO A 108 22.72 9.05 3.88
C PRO A 108 21.56 9.27 4.88
N GLY A 109 21.64 8.59 6.05
CA GLY A 109 20.60 8.63 7.07
C GLY A 109 19.32 7.85 6.75
N GLY A 110 19.31 7.06 5.67
CA GLY A 110 18.17 6.28 5.19
C GLY A 110 18.45 4.79 5.07
N ASN A 111 17.78 4.16 4.10
CA ASN A 111 17.83 2.72 3.87
C ASN A 111 19.20 2.23 3.41
N THR A 112 19.47 0.97 3.72
CA THR A 112 20.67 0.24 3.31
C THR A 112 20.32 -0.82 2.26
N TYR A 113 21.28 -1.06 1.35
CA TYR A 113 21.17 -2.05 0.28
C TYR A 113 22.41 -2.92 0.29
N THR A 114 22.30 -4.11 -0.23
CA THR A 114 23.43 -5.04 -0.42
C THR A 114 23.59 -5.36 -1.90
N THR A 115 24.84 -5.46 -2.36
CA THR A 115 25.13 -5.97 -3.71
C THR A 115 24.79 -7.44 -3.79
N ASP A 116 24.10 -7.86 -4.85
CA ASP A 116 23.62 -9.22 -5.02
C ASP A 116 24.73 -10.16 -5.52
N GLU A 117 25.72 -9.59 -6.23
CA GLU A 117 26.83 -10.34 -6.80
C GLU A 117 28.18 -9.60 -6.64
N GLU A 118 29.26 -10.31 -6.91
CA GLU A 118 30.60 -9.73 -7.00
C GLU A 118 30.78 -8.97 -8.32
N ALA A 119 31.36 -7.76 -8.24
CA ALA A 119 31.68 -6.95 -9.43
C ALA A 119 33.15 -6.53 -9.43
N ASN A 120 33.64 -6.12 -10.61
CA ASN A 120 34.98 -5.62 -10.78
C ASN A 120 34.98 -4.34 -11.63
N THR A 121 35.72 -3.30 -11.16
CA THR A 121 35.76 -1.98 -11.80
C THR A 121 36.48 -1.97 -13.16
N GLY A 122 37.06 -3.06 -13.57
CA GLY A 122 37.72 -3.18 -14.87
C GLY A 122 38.81 -2.11 -15.16
N ASP A 123 39.04 -1.88 -16.43
CA ASP A 123 40.06 -0.91 -16.89
C ASP A 123 39.57 0.54 -16.88
N GLU A 124 38.29 0.78 -16.76
CA GLU A 124 37.69 2.13 -16.69
C GLU A 124 37.60 2.65 -15.26
N GLY A 125 37.67 1.75 -14.26
CA GLY A 125 37.53 2.10 -12.85
C GLY A 125 36.07 2.22 -12.40
N GLU A 126 35.11 1.65 -13.15
CA GLU A 126 33.69 1.66 -12.87
C GLU A 126 33.11 0.25 -12.90
N ALA A 127 32.12 -0.01 -12.05
CA ALA A 127 31.37 -1.27 -12.04
C ALA A 127 29.92 -1.02 -11.66
N THR A 128 28.98 -1.48 -12.48
CA THR A 128 27.57 -1.49 -12.16
C THR A 128 27.16 -2.87 -11.66
N VAL A 129 26.40 -2.92 -10.58
CA VAL A 129 25.96 -4.16 -9.94
C VAL A 129 24.56 -4.01 -9.37
N ALA A 130 23.78 -5.09 -9.48
CA ALA A 130 22.46 -5.18 -8.88
C ALA A 130 22.52 -5.10 -7.35
N ILE A 131 21.52 -4.46 -6.77
CA ILE A 131 21.36 -4.30 -5.33
C ILE A 131 19.96 -4.64 -4.88
N THR A 132 19.87 -5.18 -3.66
CA THR A 132 18.59 -5.43 -2.97
C THR A 132 18.56 -4.66 -1.66
N CYS A 133 17.45 -3.99 -1.36
CA CYS A 133 17.24 -3.31 -0.08
C CYS A 133 17.26 -4.33 1.08
N THR A 134 17.78 -3.93 2.22
CA THR A 134 17.83 -4.82 3.40
C THR A 134 16.52 -4.89 4.17
N GLN A 135 15.59 -3.98 3.88
CA GLN A 135 14.24 -3.94 4.48
C GLN A 135 13.19 -4.01 3.38
N THR A 136 12.09 -4.69 3.67
CA THR A 136 10.92 -4.73 2.80
C THR A 136 10.12 -3.44 2.91
N GLY A 137 9.32 -3.17 1.89
CA GLY A 137 8.38 -2.06 1.87
C GLY A 137 8.73 -0.96 0.86
N ALA A 138 7.73 -0.11 0.61
CA ALA A 138 7.82 1.00 -0.34
C ALA A 138 8.93 2.01 -0.01
N GLY A 139 9.31 2.12 1.27
CA GLY A 139 10.42 2.98 1.70
C GLY A 139 11.78 2.62 1.11
N GLY A 140 11.94 1.39 0.56
CA GLY A 140 13.13 0.97 -0.17
C GLY A 140 13.22 1.54 -1.58
N ASN A 141 12.16 2.11 -2.13
CA ASN A 141 12.17 2.76 -3.43
C ASN A 141 12.71 4.19 -3.27
N VAL A 142 13.88 4.46 -3.82
CA VAL A 142 14.53 5.77 -3.74
C VAL A 142 14.85 6.30 -5.13
N ALA A 143 14.79 7.62 -5.28
CA ALA A 143 15.07 8.27 -6.56
C ALA A 143 16.53 8.06 -7.01
N ALA A 144 16.79 8.33 -8.28
CA ALA A 144 18.14 8.34 -8.83
C ALA A 144 19.07 9.26 -8.00
N GLU A 145 20.34 8.90 -7.92
CA GLU A 145 21.41 9.65 -7.24
C GLU A 145 21.28 9.76 -5.70
N MET A 146 20.38 9.00 -5.07
CA MET A 146 20.18 9.03 -3.62
C MET A 146 21.11 8.07 -2.86
N ILE A 147 21.55 6.97 -3.46
CA ILE A 147 22.44 5.98 -2.85
C ILE A 147 23.89 6.43 -3.06
N THR A 148 24.42 7.18 -2.10
CA THR A 148 25.74 7.82 -2.23
C THR A 148 26.70 7.47 -1.11
N TYR A 149 26.32 6.62 -0.17
CA TYR A 149 27.10 6.31 1.02
C TYR A 149 27.53 4.84 1.06
N ILE A 150 28.80 4.59 1.37
CA ILE A 150 29.40 3.26 1.59
C ILE A 150 29.77 3.15 3.08
N PRO A 151 28.93 2.52 3.93
CA PRO A 151 29.16 2.45 5.37
C PRO A 151 30.45 1.73 5.75
N ILE A 152 30.82 0.71 4.98
CA ILE A 152 32.07 -0.07 5.16
C ILE A 152 32.90 0.13 3.91
N ALA A 153 34.01 0.84 4.07
CA ALA A 153 34.90 1.18 2.96
C ALA A 153 35.40 -0.08 2.21
N VAL A 154 35.26 -0.06 0.90
CA VAL A 154 35.81 -1.08 -0.01
C VAL A 154 37.11 -0.56 -0.57
N SER A 155 38.17 -1.39 -0.50
CA SER A 155 39.52 -0.97 -0.90
C SER A 155 39.59 -0.54 -2.37
N GLY A 156 39.97 0.71 -2.62
CA GLY A 156 40.10 1.29 -3.96
C GLY A 156 38.82 1.86 -4.54
N ILE A 157 37.66 1.72 -3.87
CA ILE A 157 36.41 2.36 -4.26
C ILE A 157 36.30 3.72 -3.57
N LYS A 158 35.80 4.74 -4.31
CA LYS A 158 35.69 6.12 -3.84
C LYS A 158 34.26 6.56 -3.71
N GLU A 159 33.42 6.22 -4.69
CA GLU A 159 32.05 6.71 -4.82
C GLU A 159 31.12 5.58 -5.25
N VAL A 160 29.83 5.73 -4.92
CA VAL A 160 28.73 4.91 -5.38
C VAL A 160 27.56 5.80 -5.73
N THR A 161 26.83 5.45 -6.77
CA THR A 161 25.57 6.14 -7.13
C THR A 161 24.62 5.18 -7.83
N ASN A 162 23.31 5.40 -7.69
CA ASN A 162 22.29 4.76 -8.50
C ASN A 162 21.89 5.71 -9.63
N ALA A 163 22.08 5.30 -10.89
CA ALA A 163 21.73 6.11 -12.06
C ALA A 163 20.20 6.23 -12.23
N GLU A 164 19.47 5.20 -11.79
CA GLU A 164 18.01 5.12 -11.87
C GLU A 164 17.38 4.95 -10.50
N GLU A 165 16.08 5.14 -10.39
CA GLU A 165 15.34 4.88 -9.15
C GLU A 165 15.32 3.38 -8.84
N THR A 166 15.35 3.01 -7.55
CA THR A 166 15.07 1.65 -7.11
C THR A 166 13.58 1.41 -7.10
N HIS A 167 13.13 0.18 -7.34
CA HIS A 167 11.73 -0.17 -7.56
C HIS A 167 11.38 -1.51 -6.90
N GLU A 168 10.11 -1.96 -7.02
CA GLU A 168 9.57 -3.23 -6.50
C GLU A 168 9.55 -3.39 -4.98
N GLY A 169 9.87 -2.35 -4.23
CA GLY A 169 9.57 -2.29 -2.81
C GLY A 169 8.08 -2.01 -2.60
N TYR A 170 7.34 -3.00 -2.08
CA TYR A 170 5.93 -2.85 -1.77
C TYR A 170 5.68 -3.18 -0.30
N ASP A 171 4.78 -2.44 0.32
CA ASP A 171 4.34 -2.74 1.68
C ASP A 171 3.45 -3.98 1.69
N GLU A 172 3.32 -4.62 2.86
CA GLU A 172 2.33 -5.68 3.04
C GLU A 172 0.92 -5.13 2.80
N GLU A 173 0.11 -5.89 2.08
CA GLU A 173 -1.28 -5.52 1.79
C GLU A 173 -2.04 -5.21 3.09
N SER A 174 -2.62 -4.04 3.19
CA SER A 174 -3.38 -3.60 4.34
C SER A 174 -4.70 -4.38 4.50
N ASP A 175 -5.30 -4.33 5.68
CA ASP A 175 -6.60 -4.97 5.92
C ASP A 175 -7.70 -4.43 5.00
N ASP A 176 -7.68 -3.14 4.71
CA ASP A 176 -8.69 -2.50 3.85
C ASP A 176 -8.54 -2.92 2.39
N GLU A 177 -7.31 -3.01 1.89
CA GLU A 177 -7.02 -3.50 0.53
C GLU A 177 -7.39 -4.97 0.38
N LEU A 178 -7.02 -5.82 1.36
CA LEU A 178 -7.38 -7.22 1.35
C LEU A 178 -8.90 -7.42 1.39
N LYS A 179 -9.63 -6.65 2.23
CA LYS A 179 -11.11 -6.67 2.25
C LYS A 179 -11.70 -6.26 0.92
N GLN A 180 -11.17 -5.21 0.30
CA GLN A 180 -11.64 -4.74 -1.00
C GLN A 180 -11.42 -5.79 -2.09
N ARG A 181 -10.21 -6.36 -2.19
CA ARG A 181 -9.84 -7.39 -3.16
C ARG A 181 -10.66 -8.66 -2.95
N PHE A 182 -10.81 -9.12 -1.72
CA PHE A 182 -11.66 -10.25 -1.36
C PHE A 182 -13.14 -9.99 -1.71
N GLY A 183 -13.64 -8.78 -1.42
CA GLY A 183 -15.00 -8.37 -1.77
C GLY A 183 -15.26 -8.42 -3.28
N ILE A 184 -14.30 -7.99 -4.09
CA ILE A 184 -14.37 -8.10 -5.56
C ILE A 184 -14.36 -9.56 -5.96
N PHE A 185 -13.44 -10.37 -5.45
CA PHE A 185 -13.33 -11.80 -5.75
C PHE A 185 -14.65 -12.55 -5.50
N ILE A 186 -15.28 -12.34 -4.35
CA ILE A 186 -16.53 -13.03 -3.98
C ILE A 186 -17.76 -12.52 -4.77
N ARG A 187 -17.86 -11.19 -4.99
CA ARG A 187 -19.06 -10.58 -5.57
C ARG A 187 -19.06 -10.57 -7.09
N THR A 188 -17.93 -10.74 -7.73
CA THR A 188 -17.80 -10.77 -9.18
C THR A 188 -17.46 -12.18 -9.66
N PRO A 189 -18.45 -12.99 -10.02
CA PRO A 189 -18.19 -14.36 -10.43
C PRO A 189 -17.29 -14.37 -11.67
N ALA A 190 -16.08 -14.84 -11.47
CA ALA A 190 -15.15 -15.12 -12.53
C ALA A 190 -15.58 -16.41 -13.21
N THR A 191 -16.11 -16.33 -14.43
CA THR A 191 -16.60 -17.47 -15.21
C THR A 191 -16.18 -17.36 -16.67
N SER A 192 -15.80 -18.49 -17.25
CA SER A 192 -15.59 -18.64 -18.72
C SER A 192 -14.68 -17.55 -19.33
N SER A 193 -13.60 -17.19 -18.65
CA SER A 193 -12.64 -16.18 -19.08
C SER A 193 -13.29 -14.81 -19.39
N ASN A 194 -14.25 -14.40 -18.56
CA ASN A 194 -14.79 -13.07 -18.63
C ASN A 194 -13.76 -12.03 -18.11
N LYS A 195 -14.09 -10.73 -18.20
CA LYS A 195 -13.18 -9.65 -17.74
C LYS A 195 -12.75 -9.77 -16.27
N TYR A 196 -13.57 -10.41 -15.42
CA TYR A 196 -13.28 -10.58 -13.99
C TYR A 196 -12.24 -11.67 -13.74
N HIS A 197 -12.15 -12.70 -14.60
CA HIS A 197 -11.03 -13.64 -14.55
C HIS A 197 -9.70 -12.95 -14.77
N TYR A 198 -9.59 -12.17 -15.87
CA TYR A 198 -8.35 -11.42 -16.16
C TYR A 198 -8.01 -10.41 -15.08
N TYR A 199 -9.03 -9.77 -14.50
CA TYR A 199 -8.84 -8.88 -13.35
C TYR A 199 -8.28 -9.64 -12.15
N ASN A 200 -8.90 -10.76 -11.77
CA ASN A 200 -8.48 -11.55 -10.62
C ASN A 200 -7.06 -12.10 -10.83
N TRP A 201 -6.75 -12.67 -11.98
CA TRP A 201 -5.40 -13.16 -12.30
C TRP A 201 -4.34 -12.07 -12.22
N ALA A 202 -4.62 -10.87 -12.74
CA ALA A 202 -3.70 -9.75 -12.57
C ALA A 202 -3.54 -9.36 -11.10
N MET A 203 -4.64 -9.32 -10.34
CA MET A 203 -4.63 -8.96 -8.92
C MET A 203 -4.07 -10.05 -7.99
N GLU A 204 -3.84 -11.27 -8.45
CA GLU A 204 -3.14 -12.34 -7.71
C GLU A 204 -1.64 -12.09 -7.62
N ILE A 205 -1.06 -11.35 -8.57
CA ILE A 205 0.38 -11.08 -8.60
C ILE A 205 0.73 -10.01 -7.55
N THR A 206 1.71 -10.34 -6.71
CA THR A 206 2.28 -9.37 -5.74
C THR A 206 2.89 -8.20 -6.49
N GLY A 207 2.64 -6.99 -6.01
CA GLY A 207 3.10 -5.77 -6.68
C GLY A 207 2.03 -5.10 -7.54
N VAL A 208 0.98 -5.78 -7.97
CA VAL A 208 -0.15 -5.16 -8.69
C VAL A 208 -1.08 -4.47 -7.70
N GLY A 209 -1.29 -3.16 -7.86
CA GLY A 209 -2.18 -2.34 -7.03
C GLY A 209 -3.59 -2.22 -7.60
N ASP A 210 -3.73 -2.05 -8.91
CA ASP A 210 -5.02 -2.01 -9.60
C ASP A 210 -4.89 -2.50 -11.04
N CYS A 211 -6.00 -2.93 -11.61
CA CYS A 211 -6.05 -3.50 -12.94
C CYS A 211 -7.31 -3.05 -13.69
N ARG A 212 -7.16 -2.73 -14.96
CA ARG A 212 -8.29 -2.53 -15.90
C ARG A 212 -8.20 -3.49 -17.06
N VAL A 213 -9.30 -4.21 -17.29
CA VAL A 213 -9.43 -5.15 -18.41
C VAL A 213 -10.27 -4.52 -19.53
N ILE A 214 -9.70 -4.42 -20.73
CA ILE A 214 -10.32 -3.87 -21.93
C ILE A 214 -10.52 -5.01 -22.94
N PRO A 215 -11.73 -5.61 -23.00
CA PRO A 215 -11.99 -6.68 -23.95
C PRO A 215 -12.13 -6.13 -25.37
N ARG A 216 -11.63 -6.88 -26.36
CA ARG A 216 -11.73 -6.58 -27.80
C ARG A 216 -11.04 -5.28 -28.25
N TRP A 217 -10.01 -4.85 -27.55
CA TRP A 217 -9.32 -3.58 -27.82
C TRP A 217 -8.74 -3.49 -29.24
N ALA A 218 -8.32 -4.62 -29.82
CA ALA A 218 -7.82 -4.72 -31.19
C ALA A 218 -8.64 -5.70 -32.06
N GLY A 219 -9.88 -6.00 -31.65
CA GLY A 219 -10.77 -6.89 -32.39
C GLY A 219 -11.16 -8.15 -31.62
N ARG A 220 -11.73 -9.14 -32.34
CA ARG A 220 -12.25 -10.37 -31.72
C ARG A 220 -11.10 -11.20 -31.14
N GLY A 221 -11.28 -11.72 -29.94
CA GLY A 221 -10.32 -12.57 -29.25
C GLY A 221 -9.21 -11.82 -28.52
N THR A 222 -9.10 -10.49 -28.66
CA THR A 222 -8.08 -9.70 -27.98
C THR A 222 -8.54 -9.19 -26.63
N VAL A 223 -7.64 -9.22 -25.64
CA VAL A 223 -7.85 -8.68 -24.29
C VAL A 223 -6.63 -7.84 -23.91
N LYS A 224 -6.84 -6.57 -23.57
CA LYS A 224 -5.80 -5.73 -22.97
C LYS A 224 -6.01 -5.68 -21.47
N VAL A 225 -4.96 -5.97 -20.72
CA VAL A 225 -4.89 -5.86 -19.27
C VAL A 225 -3.93 -4.74 -18.93
N MET A 226 -4.42 -3.68 -18.33
CA MET A 226 -3.63 -2.52 -17.94
C MET A 226 -3.47 -2.55 -16.43
N ILE A 227 -2.24 -2.50 -15.94
CA ILE A 227 -1.90 -2.60 -14.51
C ILE A 227 -1.11 -1.40 -14.04
N VAL A 228 -1.30 -1.04 -12.78
CA VAL A 228 -0.43 -0.16 -12.00
C VAL A 228 0.16 -0.93 -10.84
N ASP A 229 1.29 -0.47 -10.32
CA ASP A 229 1.90 -1.10 -9.14
C ASP A 229 1.13 -0.77 -7.85
N SER A 230 1.50 -1.40 -6.74
CA SER A 230 0.85 -1.20 -5.42
C SER A 230 1.06 0.21 -4.86
N ASN A 231 2.02 0.96 -5.39
CA ASN A 231 2.25 2.36 -5.03
C ASN A 231 1.47 3.34 -5.95
N GLY A 232 0.70 2.81 -6.93
CA GLY A 232 -0.05 3.59 -7.91
C GLY A 232 0.79 4.20 -9.02
N ASN A 233 2.02 3.73 -9.18
CA ASN A 233 2.93 4.16 -10.23
C ASN A 233 2.82 3.26 -11.46
N LYS A 234 3.60 3.61 -12.49
CA LYS A 234 3.80 2.76 -13.64
C LYS A 234 4.43 1.42 -13.20
N ALA A 235 3.83 0.31 -13.63
CA ALA A 235 4.37 -1.02 -13.37
C ALA A 235 5.72 -1.20 -14.11
N SER A 236 6.67 -1.88 -13.47
CA SER A 236 7.93 -2.28 -14.08
C SER A 236 7.71 -3.28 -15.20
N ASP A 237 8.68 -3.41 -16.09
CA ASP A 237 8.61 -4.39 -17.18
C ASP A 237 8.57 -5.83 -16.62
N ASP A 238 9.25 -6.08 -15.50
CA ASP A 238 9.25 -7.39 -14.81
C ASP A 238 7.88 -7.71 -14.22
N LEU A 239 7.21 -6.73 -13.61
CA LEU A 239 5.85 -6.89 -13.09
C LEU A 239 4.85 -7.12 -14.25
N ILE A 240 4.99 -6.40 -15.36
CA ILE A 240 4.18 -6.61 -16.57
C ILE A 240 4.36 -8.04 -17.10
N GLN A 241 5.62 -8.52 -17.18
CA GLN A 241 5.91 -9.87 -17.64
C GLN A 241 5.36 -10.93 -16.69
N ALA A 242 5.50 -10.76 -15.37
CA ALA A 242 4.96 -11.70 -14.38
C ALA A 242 3.44 -11.83 -14.49
N VAL A 243 2.73 -10.72 -14.66
CA VAL A 243 1.27 -10.71 -14.89
C VAL A 243 0.93 -11.37 -16.22
N PHE A 244 1.68 -11.10 -17.28
CA PHE A 244 1.47 -11.71 -18.59
C PHE A 244 1.63 -13.24 -18.52
N ASP A 245 2.71 -13.74 -17.92
CA ASP A 245 2.99 -15.18 -17.80
C ASP A 245 1.91 -15.89 -17.00
N HIS A 246 1.49 -15.30 -15.87
CA HIS A 246 0.41 -15.85 -15.05
C HIS A 246 -0.93 -15.92 -15.81
N ILE A 247 -1.25 -14.87 -16.58
CA ILE A 247 -2.47 -14.89 -17.40
C ILE A 247 -2.36 -15.90 -18.54
N GLU A 248 -1.19 -16.04 -19.17
CA GLU A 248 -0.96 -17.03 -20.24
C GLU A 248 -1.22 -18.46 -19.78
N GLU A 249 -0.81 -18.81 -18.56
CA GLU A 249 -1.05 -20.14 -17.97
C GLU A 249 -2.54 -20.42 -17.72
N ASN A 250 -3.33 -19.40 -17.43
CA ASN A 250 -4.71 -19.53 -16.96
C ASN A 250 -5.78 -19.18 -18.01
N ARG A 251 -5.43 -18.42 -19.06
CA ARG A 251 -6.40 -17.93 -20.05
C ARG A 251 -7.01 -19.03 -20.93
N ALA A 252 -8.16 -18.71 -21.49
CA ALA A 252 -8.79 -19.59 -22.48
C ALA A 252 -7.95 -19.68 -23.76
N ILE A 253 -7.92 -20.89 -24.34
CA ILE A 253 -7.29 -21.13 -25.65
C ILE A 253 -7.91 -20.19 -26.70
N GLY A 254 -7.06 -19.45 -27.42
CA GLY A 254 -7.48 -18.54 -28.50
C GLY A 254 -7.79 -17.10 -28.06
N ALA A 255 -7.59 -16.74 -26.80
CA ALA A 255 -7.50 -15.34 -26.40
C ALA A 255 -6.10 -14.80 -26.71
N ASP A 256 -6.00 -13.58 -27.21
CA ASP A 256 -4.74 -12.85 -27.43
C ASP A 256 -4.65 -11.75 -26.36
N VAL A 257 -3.68 -11.88 -25.46
CA VAL A 257 -3.56 -11.01 -24.28
C VAL A 257 -2.39 -10.05 -24.44
N THR A 258 -2.63 -8.81 -24.12
CA THR A 258 -1.60 -7.78 -24.03
C THR A 258 -1.66 -7.17 -22.63
N VAL A 259 -0.54 -7.21 -21.91
CA VAL A 259 -0.40 -6.55 -20.61
C VAL A 259 0.42 -5.28 -20.78
N ILE A 260 -0.07 -4.16 -20.26
CA ILE A 260 0.60 -2.87 -20.34
C ILE A 260 0.50 -2.13 -19.01
N SER A 261 1.37 -1.14 -18.84
CA SER A 261 1.21 -0.08 -17.84
C SER A 261 0.68 1.20 -18.50
N PRO A 262 -0.13 2.03 -17.80
CA PRO A 262 -0.61 3.30 -18.34
C PRO A 262 0.53 4.32 -18.50
N ASP A 263 0.33 5.29 -19.38
CA ASP A 263 1.21 6.45 -19.50
C ASP A 263 0.99 7.41 -18.31
N VAL A 264 2.07 8.05 -17.86
CA VAL A 264 2.03 8.97 -16.72
C VAL A 264 1.83 10.39 -17.21
N VAL A 265 0.76 11.05 -16.77
CA VAL A 265 0.53 12.47 -16.95
C VAL A 265 1.07 13.20 -15.72
N GLU A 266 2.22 13.85 -15.86
CA GLU A 266 2.81 14.68 -14.81
C GLU A 266 2.00 15.96 -14.61
N VAL A 267 1.65 16.28 -13.36
CA VAL A 267 0.87 17.45 -13.00
C VAL A 267 1.67 18.33 -12.04
N THR A 268 1.90 19.56 -12.45
CA THR A 268 2.40 20.64 -11.61
C THR A 268 1.21 21.42 -11.06
N LEU A 269 1.12 21.52 -9.73
CA LEU A 269 0.15 22.35 -9.05
C LEU A 269 0.75 23.73 -8.80
N ALA A 270 0.04 24.79 -9.17
CA ALA A 270 0.44 26.15 -8.81
C ALA A 270 -0.72 26.79 -8.02
N VAL A 271 -0.44 27.30 -6.82
CA VAL A 271 -1.46 27.83 -5.90
C VAL A 271 -0.90 28.99 -5.09
N SER A 272 -1.75 29.99 -4.79
CA SER A 272 -1.49 31.05 -3.82
C SER A 272 -2.20 30.69 -2.51
N VAL A 273 -1.48 30.70 -1.38
CA VAL A 273 -2.02 30.26 -0.08
C VAL A 273 -1.80 31.34 0.97
N LEU A 274 -2.85 31.67 1.72
CA LEU A 274 -2.77 32.43 2.96
C LEU A 274 -2.56 31.49 4.13
N GLY A 275 -1.43 31.61 4.82
CA GLY A 275 -1.01 30.67 5.87
C GLY A 275 0.18 29.81 5.47
N THR A 276 0.29 28.62 6.00
CA THR A 276 1.39 27.68 5.72
C THR A 276 0.84 26.38 5.18
N LEU A 277 1.16 26.06 3.91
CA LEU A 277 0.79 24.79 3.29
C LEU A 277 1.90 23.74 3.49
N ASN A 278 1.54 22.58 4.04
CA ASN A 278 2.41 21.42 4.01
C ASN A 278 2.25 20.71 2.66
N THR A 279 3.20 20.95 1.76
CA THR A 279 3.17 20.42 0.38
C THR A 279 3.33 18.90 0.33
N GLU A 280 4.10 18.31 1.23
CA GLU A 280 4.28 16.85 1.32
C GLU A 280 2.97 16.18 1.74
N LEU A 281 2.30 16.71 2.76
CA LEU A 281 0.99 16.20 3.18
C LEU A 281 -0.03 16.31 2.05
N LEU A 282 -0.04 17.43 1.32
CA LEU A 282 -0.95 17.63 0.17
C LEU A 282 -0.69 16.59 -0.94
N ILE A 283 0.57 16.36 -1.29
CA ILE A 283 0.94 15.35 -2.31
C ILE A 283 0.46 13.97 -1.86
N ASN A 284 0.66 13.61 -0.59
CA ASN A 284 0.22 12.34 -0.03
C ASN A 284 -1.32 12.19 -0.06
N GLU A 285 -2.06 13.24 0.28
CA GLU A 285 -3.54 13.24 0.23
C GLU A 285 -4.06 13.11 -1.21
N ILE A 286 -3.46 13.81 -2.17
CA ILE A 286 -3.81 13.69 -3.58
C ILE A 286 -3.48 12.29 -4.09
N THR A 287 -2.30 11.76 -3.76
CA THR A 287 -1.89 10.40 -4.14
C THR A 287 -2.84 9.37 -3.57
N ALA A 288 -3.21 9.48 -2.29
CA ALA A 288 -4.20 8.59 -1.67
C ALA A 288 -5.58 8.69 -2.37
N HIS A 289 -5.98 9.89 -2.79
CA HIS A 289 -7.22 10.07 -3.55
C HIS A 289 -7.16 9.39 -4.94
N ILE A 290 -6.02 9.53 -5.63
CA ILE A 290 -5.78 8.88 -6.93
C ILE A 290 -5.81 7.36 -6.76
N LEU A 291 -5.08 6.82 -5.78
CA LEU A 291 -5.05 5.39 -5.47
C LEU A 291 -6.44 4.83 -5.15
N LYS A 292 -7.21 5.55 -4.32
CA LYS A 292 -8.58 5.14 -3.98
C LYS A 292 -9.51 5.07 -5.18
N LYS A 293 -9.29 5.90 -6.21
CA LYS A 293 -10.06 5.88 -7.46
C LYS A 293 -9.49 4.90 -8.46
N GLY A 294 -8.21 4.55 -8.32
CA GLY A 294 -7.50 3.66 -9.21
C GLY A 294 -7.57 4.10 -10.68
N LEU A 295 -7.54 3.14 -11.55
CA LEU A 295 -7.65 3.37 -13.00
C LEU A 295 -9.00 3.94 -13.45
N ASP A 296 -9.99 4.08 -12.56
CA ASP A 296 -11.28 4.69 -12.87
C ASP A 296 -11.32 6.21 -12.72
N LEU A 297 -10.24 6.82 -12.23
CA LEU A 297 -10.10 8.28 -12.21
C LEU A 297 -10.15 8.82 -13.64
N ARG A 298 -11.05 9.77 -13.91
CA ARG A 298 -11.24 10.36 -15.25
C ARG A 298 -10.77 11.80 -15.34
N TYR A 299 -10.63 12.45 -14.22
CA TYR A 299 -10.16 13.82 -14.13
C TYR A 299 -9.72 14.15 -12.71
N LEU A 300 -8.82 15.11 -12.60
CA LEU A 300 -8.53 15.85 -11.37
C LEU A 300 -8.94 17.31 -11.57
N SER A 301 -9.66 17.89 -10.62
CA SER A 301 -10.14 19.27 -10.71
C SER A 301 -9.62 20.16 -9.60
N GLU A 302 -9.61 21.47 -9.86
CA GLU A 302 -9.27 22.53 -8.92
C GLU A 302 -10.06 22.37 -7.61
N GLU A 303 -11.38 22.15 -7.68
CA GLU A 303 -12.25 22.06 -6.51
C GLU A 303 -11.90 20.89 -5.59
N GLN A 304 -11.47 19.75 -6.17
CA GLN A 304 -11.04 18.59 -5.40
C GLN A 304 -9.75 18.89 -4.63
N VAL A 305 -8.79 19.53 -5.27
CA VAL A 305 -7.49 19.86 -4.66
C VAL A 305 -7.64 21.02 -3.64
N VAL A 306 -8.47 22.02 -3.92
CA VAL A 306 -8.81 23.09 -2.97
C VAL A 306 -9.40 22.49 -1.68
N GLY A 307 -10.30 21.52 -1.80
CA GLY A 307 -10.85 20.83 -0.64
C GLY A 307 -9.77 20.17 0.26
N MET A 308 -8.72 19.59 -0.35
CA MET A 308 -7.60 18.99 0.38
C MET A 308 -6.71 20.06 1.01
N ILE A 309 -6.40 21.13 0.29
CA ILE A 309 -5.62 22.28 0.83
C ILE A 309 -6.33 22.88 2.05
N MET A 310 -7.62 23.16 1.94
CA MET A 310 -8.43 23.77 3.01
C MET A 310 -8.68 22.82 4.19
N SER A 311 -8.40 21.53 4.06
CA SER A 311 -8.46 20.59 5.19
C SER A 311 -7.29 20.75 6.16
N GLN A 312 -6.18 21.40 5.73
CA GLN A 312 -5.02 21.67 6.57
C GLN A 312 -5.28 22.87 7.48
N SER A 313 -5.22 22.65 8.79
CA SER A 313 -5.55 23.69 9.81
C SER A 313 -4.61 24.92 9.80
N SER A 314 -3.47 24.83 9.14
CA SER A 314 -2.48 25.90 8.97
C SER A 314 -2.73 26.79 7.75
N VAL A 315 -3.75 26.47 6.95
CA VAL A 315 -4.17 27.24 5.77
C VAL A 315 -5.44 28.02 6.12
N GLU A 316 -5.41 29.34 5.90
CA GLU A 316 -6.57 30.22 6.14
C GLU A 316 -7.39 30.43 4.87
N ASP A 317 -6.72 30.53 3.71
CA ASP A 317 -7.36 30.68 2.41
C ASP A 317 -6.42 30.23 1.28
N CYS A 318 -6.99 29.90 0.12
CA CYS A 318 -6.22 29.60 -1.08
C CYS A 318 -6.93 30.12 -2.33
N ASP A 319 -6.14 30.63 -3.28
CA ASP A 319 -6.63 31.20 -4.54
C ASP A 319 -5.71 30.81 -5.71
N ASN A 320 -6.23 31.00 -6.91
CA ASN A 320 -5.50 30.83 -8.17
C ASN A 320 -4.87 29.42 -8.34
N LEU A 321 -5.52 28.37 -7.79
CA LEU A 321 -5.04 27.01 -8.00
C LEU A 321 -5.17 26.64 -9.49
N THR A 322 -4.10 26.13 -10.04
CA THR A 322 -4.08 25.57 -11.39
C THR A 322 -3.35 24.23 -11.43
N LEU A 323 -3.78 23.36 -12.30
CA LEU A 323 -3.19 22.06 -12.63
C LEU A 323 -2.62 22.15 -14.05
N ASN A 324 -1.30 22.22 -14.20
CA ASN A 324 -0.65 22.53 -15.49
C ASN A 324 -1.24 23.79 -16.18
N GLY A 325 -1.59 24.84 -15.42
CA GLY A 325 -2.23 26.06 -15.91
C GLY A 325 -3.70 25.94 -16.28
N GLN A 326 -4.37 24.83 -15.97
CA GLN A 326 -5.79 24.58 -16.21
C GLN A 326 -6.54 24.35 -14.91
N LYS A 327 -7.86 24.55 -14.91
CA LYS A 327 -8.71 24.25 -13.74
C LYS A 327 -9.03 22.76 -13.58
N LYS A 328 -8.84 21.98 -14.64
CA LYS A 328 -9.18 20.57 -14.68
C LYS A 328 -8.32 19.84 -15.69
N ILE A 329 -7.75 18.71 -15.26
CA ILE A 329 -7.03 17.80 -16.14
C ILE A 329 -7.89 16.57 -16.37
N TYR A 330 -8.12 16.24 -17.63
CA TYR A 330 -8.77 15.01 -18.04
C TYR A 330 -7.72 13.93 -18.28
N ILE A 331 -8.06 12.71 -17.88
CA ILE A 331 -7.19 11.53 -17.96
C ILE A 331 -7.73 10.63 -19.06
N GLY A 332 -6.87 10.26 -19.99
CA GLY A 332 -7.17 9.32 -21.05
C GLY A 332 -7.48 7.91 -20.54
N ALA A 333 -7.92 7.05 -21.43
CA ALA A 333 -8.28 5.67 -21.07
C ALA A 333 -7.05 4.83 -20.66
N GLU A 334 -5.87 5.21 -21.10
CA GLU A 334 -4.59 4.52 -20.88
C GLU A 334 -3.58 5.43 -20.17
N GLU A 335 -4.07 6.37 -19.34
CA GLU A 335 -3.26 7.33 -18.61
C GLU A 335 -3.55 7.30 -17.11
N ILE A 336 -2.54 7.68 -16.31
CA ILE A 336 -2.65 7.96 -14.85
C ILE A 336 -2.03 9.33 -14.55
N ILE A 337 -2.45 9.96 -13.44
CA ILE A 337 -1.85 11.21 -12.96
C ILE A 337 -0.76 10.92 -11.93
N ARG A 338 0.33 11.67 -12.02
CA ARG A 338 1.37 11.79 -10.98
C ARG A 338 1.60 13.27 -10.68
N ILE A 339 1.57 13.64 -9.41
CA ILE A 339 1.94 15.01 -9.00
C ILE A 339 3.46 15.12 -9.06
N LYS A 340 3.94 16.06 -9.88
CA LYS A 340 5.36 16.33 -10.07
C LYS A 340 5.90 17.26 -9.00
N GLU A 341 5.21 18.38 -8.80
CA GLU A 341 5.61 19.43 -7.87
C GLU A 341 4.43 20.32 -7.48
N VAL A 342 4.57 21.01 -6.36
CA VAL A 342 3.65 22.05 -5.90
C VAL A 342 4.41 23.39 -5.87
N VAL A 343 4.00 24.33 -6.69
CA VAL A 343 4.56 25.67 -6.79
C VAL A 343 3.70 26.63 -5.98
N LEU A 344 4.29 27.24 -4.97
CA LEU A 344 3.62 28.25 -4.14
C LEU A 344 3.86 29.65 -4.74
N ASN A 345 2.77 30.33 -5.07
CA ASN A 345 2.77 31.71 -5.53
C ASN A 345 2.46 32.66 -4.36
N GLU A 346 2.81 33.93 -4.52
CA GLU A 346 2.46 34.97 -3.55
C GLU A 346 0.92 35.11 -3.48
N TYR A 347 0.38 35.11 -2.25
CA TYR A 347 -1.05 35.35 -2.03
C TYR A 347 -1.30 36.87 -2.10
N ILE A 348 -2.15 37.29 -3.01
CA ILE A 348 -2.57 38.71 -3.17
C ILE A 348 -4.04 38.74 -2.76
N PRO A 349 -4.36 39.37 -1.59
CA PRO A 349 -5.72 39.41 -1.04
C PRO A 349 -6.67 40.28 -1.86
#